data_48edf5f17bc9a10d707047f09748dfec
#
_entry.id   48edf5f17bc9a10d707047f09748dfec
#
_cell.length_a   1.000
_cell.length_b   1.000
_cell.length_c   1.000
_cell.angle_alpha   90.00
_cell.angle_beta   90.00
_cell.angle_gamma   90.00
#
_symmetry.space_group_name_H-M   'P 1'
#
loop_
_entity.id
_entity.type
_entity.pdbx_description
1 polymer ?
#
loop_
_entity_poly.entity_id
_entity_poly.type
_entity_poly.pdbx_seq_one_letter_code
_entity_poly.pdbx_strand_id
1 'polypeptide(L)'
;LASSAASDVYKRQHSDCVFLCFTNATLIDEEFCKEVQKLGNLSFSLSLEGFEEANDGRRGQGIFQKVLGAMDLMKRYGLFFGTSVCYTRKNMDAVTSDEFFDLLIEHGCRYSWYFHYMPVGNEADVELMPTMEQREYIYKRIREVRAFEGGKPIMLMDFQNDGEFVGGCIAGGRNYFHINANGDAEPCVFIHYSGANIRENTLLECLQQPLFMAYRDNQPFNDNMLRPCPMLENPEKLQEMVRETGAKSTDLQSPESAEHLCGKCEPYAAEWKEHADKIWAEHPFVKKGYKNYKSEIEGTDAK
;
A
#
# COMPACT_ATOMS: atom_id res chain seq x y z
N LEU A 1 17.99 5.30 13.94
CA LEU A 1 18.73 6.57 13.68
C LEU A 1 20.11 6.36 13.05
N ALA A 2 20.80 5.24 13.31
CA ALA A 2 22.04 4.93 12.60
C ALA A 2 21.85 4.71 11.09
N SER A 3 20.65 4.34 10.65
CA SER A 3 20.32 4.28 9.23
C SER A 3 20.16 5.67 8.58
N SER A 4 19.97 6.72 9.38
CA SER A 4 19.73 8.07 8.87
C SER A 4 20.98 8.70 8.24
N ALA A 5 22.17 8.46 8.78
CA ALA A 5 23.41 9.02 8.23
C ALA A 5 23.81 8.36 6.90
N ALA A 6 23.71 7.04 6.79
CA ALA A 6 23.92 6.33 5.52
C ALA A 6 22.85 6.70 4.50
N SER A 7 21.58 6.82 4.93
CA SER A 7 20.47 7.29 4.13
C SER A 7 20.66 8.74 3.64
N ASP A 8 21.25 9.62 4.44
CA ASP A 8 21.55 11.01 4.08
C ASP A 8 22.60 11.11 2.96
N VAL A 9 23.65 10.31 3.04
CA VAL A 9 24.67 10.24 1.97
C VAL A 9 24.06 9.75 0.66
N TYR A 10 23.22 8.72 0.69
CA TYR A 10 22.54 8.21 -0.50
C TYR A 10 21.62 9.24 -1.16
N LYS A 11 20.85 9.97 -0.38
CA LYS A 11 19.91 10.99 -0.87
C LYS A 11 20.60 12.13 -1.59
N ARG A 12 21.77 12.55 -1.12
CA ARG A 12 22.57 13.60 -1.77
C ARG A 12 23.23 13.12 -3.08
N GLN A 13 23.55 11.83 -3.19
CA GLN A 13 24.18 11.23 -4.36
C GLN A 13 23.18 10.89 -5.47
N HIS A 14 21.90 10.66 -5.13
CA HIS A 14 20.84 10.22 -6.04
C HIS A 14 19.74 11.29 -6.13
N SER A 15 20.10 12.47 -6.66
CA SER A 15 19.14 13.57 -6.86
C SER A 15 18.10 13.30 -7.96
N ASP A 16 18.30 12.25 -8.74
CA ASP A 16 17.40 11.70 -9.76
C ASP A 16 16.32 10.75 -9.16
N CYS A 17 16.45 10.41 -7.88
CA CYS A 17 15.51 9.57 -7.15
C CYS A 17 14.66 10.40 -6.17
N VAL A 18 13.40 10.02 -6.00
CA VAL A 18 12.54 10.51 -4.92
C VAL A 18 12.45 9.43 -3.83
N PHE A 19 12.66 9.83 -2.59
CA PHE A 19 12.58 8.95 -1.44
C PHE A 19 11.30 9.24 -0.65
N LEU A 20 10.43 8.24 -0.55
CA LEU A 20 9.23 8.30 0.27
C LEU A 20 9.44 7.49 1.56
N CYS A 21 9.34 8.14 2.70
CA CYS A 21 9.51 7.53 4.01
C CYS A 21 8.17 7.41 4.73
N PHE A 22 7.78 6.19 5.10
CA PHE A 22 6.67 5.96 6.03
C PHE A 22 7.20 6.05 7.46
N THR A 23 6.56 6.87 8.30
CA THR A 23 7.05 7.17 9.64
C THR A 23 5.92 7.41 10.64
N ASN A 24 6.18 7.10 11.92
CA ASN A 24 5.30 7.49 13.02
C ASN A 24 5.46 8.97 13.43
N ALA A 25 6.34 9.70 12.78
CA ALA A 25 6.60 11.14 12.93
C ALA A 25 7.12 11.60 14.32
N THR A 26 7.33 10.70 15.27
CA THR A 26 7.63 11.07 16.68
C THR A 26 9.01 11.71 16.89
N LEU A 27 9.89 11.64 15.90
CA LEU A 27 11.26 12.16 15.94
C LEU A 27 11.48 13.34 14.96
N ILE A 28 10.42 13.84 14.33
CA ILE A 28 10.51 14.99 13.42
C ILE A 28 10.64 16.25 14.26
N ASP A 29 11.76 16.92 14.10
CA ASP A 29 12.06 18.20 14.75
C ASP A 29 12.47 19.28 13.72
N GLU A 30 12.80 20.46 14.21
CA GLU A 30 13.14 21.61 13.36
C GLU A 30 14.44 21.40 12.59
N GLU A 31 15.45 20.77 13.19
CA GLU A 31 16.74 20.48 12.55
C GLU A 31 16.54 19.49 11.41
N PHE A 32 15.79 18.46 11.67
CA PHE A 32 15.40 17.47 10.64
C PHE A 32 14.68 18.15 9.45
N CYS A 33 13.70 19.02 9.72
CA CYS A 33 12.97 19.71 8.65
C CYS A 33 13.89 20.61 7.79
N LYS A 34 14.85 21.31 8.41
CA LYS A 34 15.85 22.11 7.69
C LYS A 34 16.73 21.27 6.78
N GLU A 35 17.16 20.09 7.24
CA GLU A 35 17.97 19.20 6.42
C GLU A 35 17.14 18.59 5.25
N VAL A 36 15.90 18.18 5.51
CA VAL A 36 15.01 17.67 4.46
C VAL A 36 14.74 18.74 3.39
N GLN A 37 14.53 19.99 3.80
CA GLN A 37 14.33 21.11 2.87
C GLN A 37 15.53 21.30 1.94
N LYS A 38 16.75 21.15 2.45
CA LYS A 38 17.98 21.27 1.64
C LYS A 38 18.13 20.13 0.62
N LEU A 39 17.68 18.93 0.99
CA LEU A 39 17.78 17.74 0.11
C LEU A 39 16.82 17.81 -1.06
N GLY A 40 15.58 18.24 -0.85
CA GLY A 40 14.57 18.49 -1.89
C GLY A 40 13.95 17.25 -2.55
N ASN A 41 14.48 16.05 -2.30
CA ASN A 41 14.03 14.79 -2.91
C ASN A 41 13.44 13.79 -1.90
N LEU A 42 13.06 14.27 -0.71
CA LEU A 42 12.42 13.48 0.34
C LEU A 42 10.96 13.88 0.54
N SER A 43 10.11 12.88 0.63
CA SER A 43 8.71 13.00 1.03
C SER A 43 8.40 12.05 2.19
N PHE A 44 7.36 12.33 2.95
CA PHE A 44 6.99 11.53 4.11
C PHE A 44 5.50 11.21 4.10
N SER A 45 5.17 9.96 4.45
CA SER A 45 3.83 9.53 4.79
C SER A 45 3.76 9.28 6.29
N LEU A 46 3.10 10.18 7.00
CA LEU A 46 2.96 10.12 8.45
C LEU A 46 1.82 9.17 8.81
N SER A 47 2.11 8.22 9.68
CA SER A 47 1.11 7.25 10.12
C SER A 47 0.06 7.89 11.01
N LEU A 48 -1.22 7.85 10.59
CA LEU A 48 -2.35 8.42 11.32
C LEU A 48 -3.60 7.55 11.07
N GLU A 49 -4.26 7.11 12.17
CA GLU A 49 -5.33 6.10 12.11
C GLU A 49 -6.73 6.69 12.41
N GLY A 50 -6.90 7.99 12.28
CA GLY A 50 -8.12 8.72 12.62
C GLY A 50 -7.85 9.81 13.65
N PHE A 51 -8.87 10.17 14.44
CA PHE A 51 -8.73 11.13 15.53
C PHE A 51 -8.01 10.53 16.74
N GLU A 52 -7.80 11.34 17.76
CA GLU A 52 -6.94 11.04 18.92
C GLU A 52 -7.26 9.69 19.58
N GLU A 53 -8.53 9.40 19.83
CA GLU A 53 -8.94 8.14 20.46
C GLU A 53 -8.53 6.91 19.63
N ALA A 54 -8.87 6.90 18.34
CA ALA A 54 -8.55 5.78 17.46
C ALA A 54 -7.03 5.66 17.22
N ASN A 55 -6.36 6.78 17.01
CA ASN A 55 -4.93 6.83 16.78
C ASN A 55 -4.13 6.38 18.00
N ASP A 56 -4.42 6.97 19.16
CA ASP A 56 -3.69 6.69 20.40
C ASP A 56 -3.99 5.30 20.94
N GLY A 57 -5.21 4.79 20.73
CA GLY A 57 -5.55 3.41 21.05
C GLY A 57 -4.70 2.38 20.32
N ARG A 58 -4.25 2.67 19.10
CA ARG A 58 -3.39 1.77 18.31
C ARG A 58 -1.91 2.06 18.47
N ARG A 59 -1.53 3.34 18.55
CA ARG A 59 -0.14 3.80 18.44
C ARG A 59 0.49 4.25 19.74
N GLY A 60 -0.31 4.36 20.79
CA GLY A 60 0.11 4.82 22.11
C GLY A 60 -0.31 6.25 22.43
N GLN A 61 -0.48 6.51 23.72
CA GLN A 61 -0.99 7.77 24.25
C GLN A 61 -0.14 8.98 23.82
N GLY A 62 -0.81 10.03 23.32
CA GLY A 62 -0.20 11.29 22.92
C GLY A 62 0.50 11.27 21.56
N ILE A 63 0.43 10.16 20.81
CA ILE A 63 1.02 10.07 19.47
C ILE A 63 0.26 10.94 18.48
N PHE A 64 -1.07 11.02 18.57
CA PHE A 64 -1.87 11.89 17.71
C PHE A 64 -1.37 13.34 17.73
N GLN A 65 -1.21 13.92 18.91
CA GLN A 65 -0.73 15.30 19.06
C GLN A 65 0.70 15.50 18.54
N LYS A 66 1.58 14.49 18.71
CA LYS A 66 2.93 14.51 18.13
C LYS A 66 2.92 14.52 16.62
N VAL A 67 2.04 13.73 15.99
CA VAL A 67 1.89 13.69 14.53
C VAL A 67 1.39 15.04 14.01
N LEU A 68 0.35 15.62 14.62
CA LEU A 68 -0.13 16.94 14.22
C LEU A 68 0.95 18.03 14.38
N GLY A 69 1.70 18.02 15.47
CA GLY A 69 2.83 18.94 15.67
C GLY A 69 3.92 18.77 14.61
N ALA A 70 4.22 17.54 14.21
CA ALA A 70 5.16 17.25 13.12
C ALA A 70 4.63 17.76 11.77
N MET A 71 3.34 17.60 11.48
CA MET A 71 2.70 18.13 10.26
C MET A 71 2.82 19.66 10.22
N ASP A 72 2.49 20.36 11.30
CA ASP A 72 2.59 21.82 11.40
C ASP A 72 4.03 22.31 11.20
N LEU A 73 4.99 21.57 11.75
CA LEU A 73 6.40 21.85 11.55
C LEU A 73 6.81 21.68 10.09
N MET A 74 6.47 20.55 9.49
CA MET A 74 6.76 20.28 8.07
C MET A 74 6.09 21.29 7.14
N LYS A 75 4.83 21.67 7.41
CA LYS A 75 4.10 22.73 6.70
C LYS A 75 4.83 24.07 6.77
N ARG A 76 5.34 24.45 7.94
CA ARG A 76 6.11 25.69 8.16
C ARG A 76 7.38 25.74 7.31
N TYR A 77 8.03 24.58 7.12
CA TYR A 77 9.23 24.45 6.28
C TYR A 77 8.92 24.22 4.80
N GLY A 78 7.64 24.23 4.39
CA GLY A 78 7.23 24.04 3.00
C GLY A 78 7.55 22.64 2.46
N LEU A 79 7.63 21.62 3.31
CA LEU A 79 7.91 20.25 2.91
C LEU A 79 6.69 19.61 2.24
N PHE A 80 6.95 18.75 1.26
CA PHE A 80 5.92 17.93 0.63
C PHE A 80 5.75 16.64 1.43
N PHE A 81 4.57 16.44 2.01
CA PHE A 81 4.26 15.26 2.81
C PHE A 81 2.78 14.87 2.72
N GLY A 82 2.51 13.67 3.16
CA GLY A 82 1.18 13.09 3.26
C GLY A 82 1.01 12.22 4.48
N THR A 83 -0.07 11.48 4.52
CA THR A 83 -0.35 10.50 5.57
C THR A 83 -0.45 9.08 5.02
N SER A 84 -0.31 8.13 5.92
CA SER A 84 -0.57 6.71 5.70
C SER A 84 -1.61 6.26 6.72
N VAL A 85 -2.76 5.84 6.22
CA VAL A 85 -3.91 5.38 7.00
C VAL A 85 -4.12 3.90 6.74
N CYS A 86 -4.07 3.08 7.78
CA CYS A 86 -4.56 1.71 7.72
C CYS A 86 -6.02 1.70 8.16
N TYR A 87 -6.94 1.54 7.22
CA TYR A 87 -8.35 1.47 7.58
C TYR A 87 -8.76 0.04 7.96
N THR A 88 -9.60 -0.04 8.97
CA THR A 88 -10.12 -1.25 9.55
C THR A 88 -11.63 -1.13 9.71
N ARG A 89 -12.31 -2.22 10.06
CA ARG A 89 -13.73 -2.20 10.45
C ARG A 89 -14.04 -1.17 11.53
N LYS A 90 -13.07 -0.87 12.42
CA LYS A 90 -13.29 -0.05 13.63
C LYS A 90 -13.10 1.45 13.41
N ASN A 91 -12.22 1.86 12.48
CA ASN A 91 -11.90 3.28 12.28
C ASN A 91 -12.43 3.85 10.97
N MET A 92 -13.16 3.06 10.17
CA MET A 92 -13.65 3.44 8.84
C MET A 92 -14.36 4.80 8.85
N ASP A 93 -15.35 4.97 9.71
CA ASP A 93 -16.16 6.19 9.77
C ASP A 93 -15.30 7.43 10.10
N ALA A 94 -14.36 7.28 11.03
CA ALA A 94 -13.47 8.37 11.42
C ALA A 94 -12.54 8.79 10.27
N VAL A 95 -11.86 7.84 9.62
CA VAL A 95 -10.85 8.13 8.59
C VAL A 95 -11.44 8.52 7.23
N THR A 96 -12.75 8.39 7.05
CA THR A 96 -13.47 8.78 5.83
C THR A 96 -14.40 9.97 6.02
N SER A 97 -14.44 10.55 7.23
CA SER A 97 -15.24 11.73 7.53
C SER A 97 -14.68 13.00 6.87
N ASP A 98 -15.55 13.96 6.58
CA ASP A 98 -15.14 15.26 6.06
C ASP A 98 -14.21 15.99 7.03
N GLU A 99 -14.49 15.88 8.32
CA GLU A 99 -13.71 16.47 9.39
C GLU A 99 -12.27 15.94 9.42
N PHE A 100 -12.08 14.64 9.13
CA PHE A 100 -10.74 14.06 9.06
C PHE A 100 -9.98 14.55 7.82
N PHE A 101 -10.62 14.61 6.66
CA PHE A 101 -9.98 15.17 5.46
C PHE A 101 -9.63 16.65 5.65
N ASP A 102 -10.52 17.43 6.26
CA ASP A 102 -10.29 18.84 6.54
C ASP A 102 -9.14 19.04 7.53
N LEU A 103 -9.04 18.20 8.57
CA LEU A 103 -7.91 18.15 9.49
C LEU A 103 -6.58 17.94 8.74
N LEU A 104 -6.52 16.94 7.85
CA LEU A 104 -5.32 16.66 7.07
C LEU A 104 -4.91 17.86 6.19
N ILE A 105 -5.87 18.47 5.52
CA ILE A 105 -5.65 19.63 4.65
C ILE A 105 -5.20 20.84 5.46
N GLU A 106 -5.85 21.10 6.59
CA GLU A 106 -5.53 22.21 7.50
C GLU A 106 -4.08 22.10 8.00
N HIS A 107 -3.63 20.91 8.37
CA HIS A 107 -2.25 20.64 8.78
C HIS A 107 -1.25 20.56 7.63
N GLY A 108 -1.69 20.78 6.38
CA GLY A 108 -0.81 20.91 5.21
C GLY A 108 -0.50 19.60 4.47
N CYS A 109 -1.19 18.53 4.80
CA CYS A 109 -1.10 17.26 4.10
C CYS A 109 -1.52 17.42 2.63
N ARG A 110 -0.75 16.87 1.69
CA ARG A 110 -0.99 16.96 0.24
C ARG A 110 -1.53 15.70 -0.38
N TYR A 111 -1.26 14.56 0.24
CA TYR A 111 -1.76 13.26 -0.18
C TYR A 111 -2.00 12.36 1.02
N SER A 112 -2.80 11.31 0.83
CA SER A 112 -2.96 10.26 1.83
C SER A 112 -3.06 8.90 1.16
N TRP A 113 -2.24 7.97 1.66
CA TRP A 113 -2.34 6.55 1.34
C TRP A 113 -3.37 5.91 2.25
N TYR A 114 -4.36 5.24 1.67
CA TYR A 114 -5.32 4.41 2.36
C TYR A 114 -4.99 2.95 2.10
N PHE A 115 -4.61 2.25 3.15
CA PHE A 115 -4.31 0.81 3.10
C PHE A 115 -5.42 0.02 3.81
N HIS A 116 -5.98 -0.93 3.11
CA HIS A 116 -6.84 -1.93 3.71
C HIS A 116 -6.04 -2.71 4.76
N TYR A 117 -6.63 -2.98 5.93
CA TYR A 117 -6.01 -3.87 6.89
C TYR A 117 -5.81 -5.26 6.27
N MET A 118 -4.58 -5.73 6.25
CA MET A 118 -4.18 -7.01 5.69
C MET A 118 -3.94 -8.00 6.83
N PRO A 119 -4.56 -9.20 6.84
CA PRO A 119 -4.46 -10.15 7.94
C PRO A 119 -3.16 -10.98 7.87
N VAL A 120 -2.01 -10.29 7.89
CA VAL A 120 -0.67 -10.89 7.80
C VAL A 120 -0.15 -11.25 9.18
N GLY A 121 0.44 -12.44 9.31
CA GLY A 121 0.96 -12.99 10.57
C GLY A 121 0.00 -13.98 11.21
N ASN A 122 0.57 -14.94 11.97
CA ASN A 122 -0.19 -16.03 12.58
C ASN A 122 -1.28 -15.55 13.57
N GLU A 123 -1.05 -14.41 14.23
CA GLU A 123 -1.96 -13.83 15.23
C GLU A 123 -2.84 -12.69 14.66
N ALA A 124 -2.93 -12.56 13.32
CA ALA A 124 -3.72 -11.50 12.71
C ALA A 124 -5.22 -11.65 12.99
N ASP A 125 -5.85 -10.59 13.49
CA ASP A 125 -7.27 -10.53 13.79
C ASP A 125 -8.08 -10.23 12.52
N VAL A 126 -8.69 -11.25 11.93
CA VAL A 126 -9.51 -11.11 10.70
C VAL A 126 -10.76 -10.24 10.93
N GLU A 127 -11.22 -10.07 12.18
CA GLU A 127 -12.35 -9.19 12.50
C GLU A 127 -12.03 -7.69 12.34
N LEU A 128 -10.76 -7.35 12.13
CA LEU A 128 -10.36 -5.98 11.78
C LEU A 128 -10.54 -5.68 10.28
N MET A 129 -10.73 -6.68 9.44
CA MET A 129 -11.00 -6.46 8.03
C MET A 129 -12.33 -5.69 7.86
N PRO A 130 -12.41 -4.68 7.00
CA PRO A 130 -13.65 -3.97 6.70
C PRO A 130 -14.75 -4.93 6.24
N THR A 131 -16.02 -4.63 6.55
CA THR A 131 -17.14 -5.36 5.95
C THR A 131 -17.22 -5.06 4.45
N MET A 132 -18.01 -5.82 3.71
CA MET A 132 -18.21 -5.59 2.28
C MET A 132 -18.84 -4.22 2.00
N GLU A 133 -19.80 -3.82 2.82
CA GLU A 133 -20.43 -2.50 2.73
C GLU A 133 -19.43 -1.38 3.00
N GLN A 134 -18.55 -1.55 3.99
CA GLN A 134 -17.49 -0.60 4.30
C GLN A 134 -16.47 -0.52 3.16
N ARG A 135 -16.11 -1.64 2.54
CA ARG A 135 -15.19 -1.67 1.41
C ARG A 135 -15.80 -1.01 0.17
N GLU A 136 -17.07 -1.25 -0.12
CA GLU A 136 -17.79 -0.57 -1.18
C GLU A 136 -17.93 0.94 -0.89
N TYR A 137 -18.19 1.29 0.36
CA TYR A 137 -18.30 2.68 0.79
C TYR A 137 -16.99 3.44 0.57
N ILE A 138 -15.83 2.91 1.08
CA ILE A 138 -14.55 3.61 0.94
C ILE A 138 -14.13 3.72 -0.53
N TYR A 139 -14.38 2.70 -1.35
CA TYR A 139 -14.17 2.75 -2.79
C TYR A 139 -14.85 3.97 -3.43
N LYS A 140 -16.11 4.21 -3.11
CA LYS A 140 -16.89 5.36 -3.61
C LYS A 140 -16.41 6.67 -2.99
N ARG A 141 -16.20 6.68 -1.67
CA ARG A 141 -15.86 7.88 -0.90
C ARG A 141 -14.52 8.48 -1.31
N ILE A 142 -13.48 7.67 -1.47
CA ILE A 142 -12.17 8.16 -1.91
C ILE A 142 -12.26 8.80 -3.30
N ARG A 143 -13.04 8.25 -4.21
CA ARG A 143 -13.25 8.80 -5.56
C ARG A 143 -14.01 10.11 -5.53
N GLU A 144 -15.04 10.21 -4.70
CA GLU A 144 -15.78 11.46 -4.46
C GLU A 144 -14.85 12.56 -3.93
N VAL A 145 -14.09 12.30 -2.88
CA VAL A 145 -13.25 13.30 -2.22
C VAL A 145 -12.11 13.77 -3.13
N ARG A 146 -11.52 12.89 -3.94
CA ARG A 146 -10.45 13.26 -4.88
C ARG A 146 -10.93 13.73 -6.25
N ALA A 147 -12.26 13.83 -6.45
CA ALA A 147 -12.80 14.28 -7.73
C ALA A 147 -12.34 15.71 -8.06
N PHE A 148 -12.13 15.98 -9.36
CA PHE A 148 -11.72 17.31 -9.81
C PHE A 148 -12.80 18.37 -9.54
N GLU A 149 -14.05 18.02 -9.75
CA GLU A 149 -15.21 18.89 -9.46
C GLU A 149 -15.87 18.46 -8.14
N GLY A 150 -16.00 19.38 -7.22
CA GLY A 150 -16.64 19.16 -5.91
C GLY A 150 -15.83 18.37 -4.89
N GLY A 151 -14.60 17.96 -5.25
CA GLY A 151 -13.70 17.26 -4.34
C GLY A 151 -12.93 18.20 -3.41
N LYS A 152 -12.04 17.60 -2.58
CA LYS A 152 -11.17 18.34 -1.67
C LYS A 152 -9.74 18.42 -2.23
N PRO A 153 -8.95 19.45 -1.85
CA PRO A 153 -7.59 19.67 -2.38
C PRO A 153 -6.54 18.73 -1.73
N ILE A 154 -6.81 17.45 -1.73
CA ILE A 154 -5.93 16.38 -1.24
C ILE A 154 -5.96 15.19 -2.20
N MET A 155 -4.79 14.64 -2.54
CA MET A 155 -4.71 13.41 -3.35
C MET A 155 -4.87 12.18 -2.46
N LEU A 156 -5.96 11.46 -2.63
CA LEU A 156 -6.21 10.21 -1.90
C LEU A 156 -5.91 9.01 -2.80
N MET A 157 -5.18 8.04 -2.28
CA MET A 157 -4.82 6.80 -2.96
C MET A 157 -5.33 5.61 -2.16
N ASP A 158 -6.27 4.87 -2.72
CA ASP A 158 -6.81 3.65 -2.13
C ASP A 158 -6.04 2.43 -2.68
N PHE A 159 -4.99 2.04 -1.97
CA PHE A 159 -3.98 1.12 -2.48
C PHE A 159 -4.57 -0.20 -3.01
N GLN A 160 -5.54 -0.78 -2.31
CA GLN A 160 -6.15 -2.04 -2.71
C GLN A 160 -7.26 -1.89 -3.76
N ASN A 161 -7.94 -0.75 -3.81
CA ASN A 161 -9.09 -0.56 -4.70
C ASN A 161 -8.77 0.30 -5.95
N ASP A 162 -7.56 0.82 -6.10
CA ASP A 162 -7.13 1.62 -7.26
C ASP A 162 -6.47 0.79 -8.38
N GLY A 163 -6.66 -0.51 -8.40
CA GLY A 163 -6.09 -1.41 -9.41
C GLY A 163 -6.41 -1.02 -10.85
N GLU A 164 -7.55 -0.41 -11.09
CA GLU A 164 -7.98 0.07 -12.42
C GLU A 164 -7.04 1.12 -13.03
N PHE A 165 -6.41 1.97 -12.20
CA PHE A 165 -5.51 3.03 -12.67
C PHE A 165 -4.10 2.54 -12.97
N VAL A 166 -3.75 1.35 -12.46
CA VAL A 166 -2.41 0.76 -12.60
C VAL A 166 -2.43 -0.59 -13.31
N GLY A 167 -3.58 -1.01 -13.82
CA GLY A 167 -3.74 -2.27 -14.56
C GLY A 167 -3.61 -3.52 -13.67
N GLY A 168 -4.08 -3.45 -12.44
CA GLY A 168 -4.05 -4.56 -11.48
C GLY A 168 -2.92 -4.50 -10.47
N CYS A 169 -2.51 -5.64 -9.91
CA CYS A 169 -1.45 -5.71 -8.91
C CYS A 169 -0.11 -5.23 -9.46
N ILE A 170 0.58 -4.35 -8.73
CA ILE A 170 1.90 -3.79 -9.11
C ILE A 170 3.09 -4.60 -8.57
N ALA A 171 2.83 -5.59 -7.72
CA ALA A 171 3.82 -6.35 -6.96
C ALA A 171 4.61 -7.36 -7.81
N GLY A 172 5.54 -8.08 -7.17
CA GLY A 172 6.34 -9.11 -7.81
C GLY A 172 7.31 -8.59 -8.87
N GLY A 173 7.78 -7.34 -8.72
CA GLY A 173 8.76 -6.73 -9.63
C GLY A 173 8.15 -6.10 -10.88
N ARG A 174 6.82 -6.06 -11.06
CA ARG A 174 6.21 -5.39 -12.21
C ARG A 174 6.44 -3.87 -12.16
N ASN A 175 6.05 -3.22 -11.07
CA ASN A 175 6.30 -1.81 -10.79
C ASN A 175 6.85 -1.60 -9.38
N TYR A 176 6.79 -2.64 -8.54
CA TYR A 176 7.13 -2.58 -7.13
C TYR A 176 7.53 -3.97 -6.63
N PHE A 177 8.44 -4.01 -5.69
CA PHE A 177 8.72 -5.13 -4.81
C PHE A 177 9.27 -4.61 -3.48
N HIS A 178 9.34 -5.45 -2.49
CA HIS A 178 9.81 -5.12 -1.15
C HIS A 178 11.14 -5.80 -0.84
N ILE A 179 12.01 -5.13 -0.14
CA ILE A 179 13.22 -5.73 0.46
C ILE A 179 13.07 -5.56 1.96
N ASN A 180 12.99 -6.67 2.69
CA ASN A 180 12.83 -6.63 4.12
C ASN A 180 14.15 -6.32 4.84
N ALA A 181 14.12 -6.18 6.18
CA ALA A 181 15.29 -5.86 6.98
C ALA A 181 16.42 -6.92 6.91
N ASN A 182 16.06 -8.17 6.61
CA ASN A 182 17.02 -9.27 6.45
C ASN A 182 17.67 -9.30 5.05
N GLY A 183 17.11 -8.54 4.10
CA GLY A 183 17.56 -8.48 2.71
C GLY A 183 16.78 -9.39 1.76
N ASP A 184 15.71 -10.06 2.22
CA ASP A 184 14.90 -10.91 1.36
C ASP A 184 14.08 -10.07 0.38
N ALA A 185 14.07 -10.45 -0.90
CA ALA A 185 13.30 -9.79 -1.93
C ALA A 185 11.89 -10.40 -1.98
N GLU A 186 10.92 -9.70 -1.41
CA GLU A 186 9.52 -10.10 -1.29
C GLU A 186 8.67 -9.47 -2.39
N PRO A 187 7.60 -10.12 -2.87
CA PRO A 187 6.73 -9.54 -3.89
C PRO A 187 6.09 -8.21 -3.46
N CYS A 188 5.71 -8.10 -2.19
CA CYS A 188 4.98 -6.97 -1.62
C CYS A 188 5.26 -6.87 -0.12
N VAL A 189 5.14 -5.68 0.46
CA VAL A 189 5.24 -5.46 1.91
C VAL A 189 4.25 -6.28 2.75
N PHE A 190 3.20 -6.82 2.13
CA PHE A 190 2.20 -7.68 2.78
C PHE A 190 2.39 -9.17 2.51
N ILE A 191 3.36 -9.56 1.70
CA ILE A 191 3.55 -10.95 1.25
C ILE A 191 4.98 -11.39 1.55
N HIS A 192 5.13 -12.06 2.69
CA HIS A 192 6.40 -12.42 3.30
C HIS A 192 6.89 -13.80 2.85
N TYR A 193 7.09 -13.95 1.53
CA TYR A 193 7.69 -15.14 0.91
C TYR A 193 8.76 -14.74 -0.08
N SER A 194 9.87 -15.45 -0.07
CA SER A 194 10.98 -15.20 -1.02
C SER A 194 11.80 -16.47 -1.30
N GLY A 195 12.47 -16.46 -2.43
CA GLY A 195 13.52 -17.39 -2.81
C GLY A 195 14.86 -16.72 -3.05
N ALA A 196 15.00 -15.40 -2.83
CA ALA A 196 16.22 -14.64 -3.11
C ALA A 196 16.47 -13.54 -2.07
N ASN A 197 17.77 -13.29 -1.77
CA ASN A 197 18.20 -12.28 -0.81
C ASN A 197 19.26 -11.39 -1.46
N ILE A 198 19.14 -10.05 -1.30
CA ILE A 198 20.05 -9.07 -1.93
C ILE A 198 21.49 -9.12 -1.39
N ARG A 199 21.75 -9.83 -0.29
CA ARG A 199 23.11 -10.05 0.23
C ARG A 199 23.85 -11.17 -0.51
N GLU A 200 23.10 -12.02 -1.22
CA GLU A 200 23.62 -13.20 -1.92
C GLU A 200 23.39 -13.11 -3.43
N ASN A 201 22.43 -12.28 -3.86
CA ASN A 201 22.02 -12.14 -5.25
C ASN A 201 22.11 -10.68 -5.69
N THR A 202 22.35 -10.46 -6.97
CA THR A 202 22.21 -9.15 -7.59
C THR A 202 20.73 -8.74 -7.64
N LEU A 203 20.46 -7.44 -7.79
CA LEU A 203 19.10 -6.95 -7.94
C LEU A 203 18.35 -7.60 -9.12
N LEU A 204 19.06 -7.84 -10.22
CA LEU A 204 18.48 -8.51 -11.40
C LEU A 204 18.11 -9.97 -11.11
N GLU A 205 18.95 -10.71 -10.40
CA GLU A 205 18.65 -12.08 -9.98
C GLU A 205 17.47 -12.11 -9.01
N CYS A 206 17.37 -11.15 -8.07
CA CYS A 206 16.20 -11.02 -7.21
C CYS A 206 14.92 -10.79 -8.03
N LEU A 207 14.96 -9.92 -9.05
CA LEU A 207 13.82 -9.67 -9.94
C LEU A 207 13.46 -10.87 -10.83
N GLN A 208 14.38 -11.78 -11.05
CA GLN A 208 14.20 -13.01 -11.84
C GLN A 208 13.98 -14.26 -10.99
N GLN A 209 13.83 -14.12 -9.67
CA GLN A 209 13.53 -15.26 -8.81
C GLN A 209 12.23 -15.98 -9.22
N PRO A 210 12.12 -17.29 -8.98
CA PRO A 210 10.96 -18.07 -9.42
C PRO A 210 9.62 -17.48 -9.00
N LEU A 211 9.47 -16.97 -7.77
CA LEU A 211 8.22 -16.37 -7.30
C LEU A 211 7.85 -15.11 -8.09
N PHE A 212 8.82 -14.24 -8.42
CA PHE A 212 8.54 -13.03 -9.20
C PHE A 212 8.20 -13.37 -10.66
N MET A 213 8.83 -14.42 -11.20
CA MET A 213 8.47 -14.93 -12.54
C MET A 213 7.06 -15.49 -12.55
N ALA A 214 6.66 -16.23 -11.51
CA ALA A 214 5.28 -16.69 -11.35
C ALA A 214 4.28 -15.53 -11.25
N TYR A 215 4.62 -14.44 -10.53
CA TYR A 215 3.82 -13.21 -10.53
C TYR A 215 3.66 -12.63 -11.92
N ARG A 216 4.74 -12.47 -12.66
CA ARG A 216 4.73 -11.94 -14.04
C ARG A 216 3.84 -12.77 -14.96
N ASP A 217 3.94 -14.09 -14.85
CA ASP A 217 3.24 -14.99 -15.76
C ASP A 217 1.74 -15.10 -15.44
N ASN A 218 1.36 -14.90 -14.16
CA ASN A 218 -0.03 -14.93 -13.69
C ASN A 218 -0.72 -13.57 -13.64
N GLN A 219 0.01 -12.46 -13.71
CA GLN A 219 -0.61 -11.11 -13.73
C GLN A 219 -1.24 -10.82 -15.10
N PRO A 220 -2.40 -10.12 -15.14
CA PRO A 220 -3.22 -9.75 -14.00
C PRO A 220 -3.91 -10.98 -13.38
N PHE A 221 -3.95 -11.05 -12.06
CA PHE A 221 -4.54 -12.19 -11.34
C PHE A 221 -6.06 -12.31 -11.54
N ASN A 222 -6.69 -11.22 -11.98
CA ASN A 222 -8.12 -11.14 -12.26
C ASN A 222 -8.39 -10.08 -13.33
N ASP A 223 -9.40 -10.28 -14.17
CA ASP A 223 -9.85 -9.29 -15.16
C ASP A 223 -10.65 -8.15 -14.50
N ASN A 224 -11.21 -8.39 -13.33
CA ASN A 224 -11.84 -7.37 -12.51
C ASN A 224 -10.78 -6.63 -11.70
N MET A 225 -10.50 -5.38 -12.06
CA MET A 225 -9.45 -4.56 -11.44
C MET A 225 -9.77 -4.10 -10.01
N LEU A 226 -10.95 -4.41 -9.49
CA LEU A 226 -11.29 -4.28 -8.07
C LEU A 226 -10.91 -5.54 -7.27
N ARG A 227 -10.32 -6.53 -7.93
CA ARG A 227 -9.83 -7.79 -7.36
C ARG A 227 -8.38 -8.07 -7.77
N PRO A 228 -7.46 -7.09 -7.63
CA PRO A 228 -6.11 -7.22 -8.19
C PRO A 228 -5.15 -8.07 -7.36
N CYS A 229 -5.37 -8.21 -6.04
CA CYS A 229 -4.39 -8.79 -5.12
C CYS A 229 -4.43 -10.33 -5.13
N PRO A 230 -3.29 -11.01 -5.26
CA PRO A 230 -3.23 -12.47 -5.19
C PRO A 230 -3.44 -13.02 -3.78
N MET A 231 -3.30 -12.19 -2.73
CA MET A 231 -3.53 -12.62 -1.35
C MET A 231 -4.97 -12.34 -0.91
N LEU A 232 -5.43 -11.10 -1.09
CA LEU A 232 -6.71 -10.65 -0.53
C LEU A 232 -7.92 -11.10 -1.36
N GLU A 233 -7.78 -11.15 -2.69
CA GLU A 233 -8.90 -11.39 -3.61
C GLU A 233 -8.77 -12.66 -4.47
N ASN A 234 -7.56 -13.23 -4.58
CA ASN A 234 -7.30 -14.44 -5.36
C ASN A 234 -6.33 -15.35 -4.58
N PRO A 235 -6.68 -15.74 -3.33
CA PRO A 235 -5.76 -16.43 -2.42
C PRO A 235 -5.26 -17.77 -2.96
N GLU A 236 -6.04 -18.45 -3.79
CA GLU A 236 -5.63 -19.67 -4.49
C GLU A 236 -4.42 -19.45 -5.39
N LYS A 237 -4.29 -18.26 -6.00
CA LYS A 237 -3.17 -17.90 -6.86
C LYS A 237 -1.87 -17.75 -6.08
N LEU A 238 -1.92 -17.05 -4.94
CA LEU A 238 -0.73 -16.90 -4.10
C LEU A 238 -0.26 -18.26 -3.57
N GLN A 239 -1.20 -19.08 -3.06
CA GLN A 239 -0.89 -20.40 -2.52
C GLN A 239 -0.23 -21.29 -3.58
N GLU A 240 -0.78 -21.31 -4.80
CA GLU A 240 -0.22 -22.05 -5.94
C GLU A 240 1.20 -21.56 -6.28
N MET A 241 1.39 -20.25 -6.46
CA MET A 241 2.70 -19.68 -6.80
C MET A 241 3.76 -19.99 -5.75
N VAL A 242 3.44 -19.83 -4.45
CA VAL A 242 4.39 -20.15 -3.37
C VAL A 242 4.75 -21.65 -3.37
N ARG A 243 3.77 -22.53 -3.53
CA ARG A 243 3.97 -23.98 -3.58
C ARG A 243 4.84 -24.39 -4.77
N GLU A 244 4.53 -23.89 -5.97
CA GLU A 244 5.23 -24.29 -7.22
C GLU A 244 6.67 -23.78 -7.28
N THR A 245 6.90 -22.59 -6.73
CA THR A 245 8.23 -21.97 -6.75
C THR A 245 9.11 -22.40 -5.57
N GLY A 246 8.52 -23.02 -4.56
CA GLY A 246 9.23 -23.41 -3.34
C GLY A 246 9.68 -22.21 -2.49
N ALA A 247 9.12 -21.02 -2.71
CA ALA A 247 9.39 -19.83 -1.91
C ALA A 247 9.04 -20.09 -0.44
N LYS A 248 9.86 -19.55 0.47
CA LYS A 248 9.72 -19.79 1.91
C LYS A 248 9.27 -18.51 2.62
N SER A 249 8.62 -18.69 3.78
CA SER A 249 8.34 -17.56 4.67
C SER A 249 9.62 -16.86 5.07
N THR A 250 9.61 -15.55 4.99
CA THR A 250 10.71 -14.66 5.38
C THR A 250 10.57 -14.14 6.81
N ASP A 251 9.46 -14.44 7.48
CA ASP A 251 9.31 -14.21 8.91
C ASP A 251 10.09 -15.27 9.68
N LEU A 252 11.21 -14.83 10.27
CA LEU A 252 12.12 -15.71 11.00
C LEU A 252 11.63 -16.04 12.42
N GLN A 253 10.72 -15.23 12.98
CA GLN A 253 10.27 -15.40 14.35
C GLN A 253 9.01 -16.28 14.43
N SER A 254 8.07 -16.06 13.51
CA SER A 254 6.80 -16.76 13.47
C SER A 254 6.41 -17.07 12.02
N PRO A 255 7.14 -17.98 11.34
CA PRO A 255 6.88 -18.29 9.94
C PRO A 255 5.42 -18.68 9.72
N GLU A 256 4.76 -17.96 8.81
CA GLU A 256 3.38 -18.25 8.42
C GLU A 256 3.39 -19.02 7.09
N SER A 257 2.62 -20.11 7.00
CA SER A 257 2.48 -20.82 5.74
C SER A 257 1.53 -20.11 4.78
N ALA A 258 1.71 -20.31 3.48
CA ALA A 258 0.84 -19.72 2.48
C ALA A 258 -0.61 -20.23 2.62
N GLU A 259 -0.79 -21.49 3.01
CA GLU A 259 -2.09 -22.10 3.27
C GLU A 259 -2.82 -21.38 4.41
N HIS A 260 -2.11 -21.10 5.51
CA HIS A 260 -2.70 -20.39 6.66
C HIS A 260 -3.05 -18.95 6.30
N LEU A 261 -2.13 -18.21 5.68
CA LEU A 261 -2.37 -16.82 5.25
C LEU A 261 -3.55 -16.72 4.28
N CYS A 262 -3.54 -17.55 3.23
CA CYS A 262 -4.60 -17.58 2.23
C CYS A 262 -5.94 -18.03 2.79
N GLY A 263 -5.95 -19.03 3.67
CA GLY A 263 -7.17 -19.50 4.33
C GLY A 263 -7.90 -18.42 5.13
N LYS A 264 -7.18 -17.45 5.71
CA LYS A 264 -7.79 -16.27 6.35
C LYS A 264 -8.48 -15.35 5.35
N CYS A 265 -7.98 -15.29 4.11
CA CYS A 265 -8.50 -14.40 3.06
C CYS A 265 -9.62 -15.03 2.22
N GLU A 266 -9.71 -16.37 2.13
CA GLU A 266 -10.67 -17.07 1.26
C GLU A 266 -12.13 -16.65 1.48
N PRO A 267 -12.68 -16.60 2.71
CA PRO A 267 -14.05 -16.16 2.92
C PRO A 267 -14.29 -14.72 2.47
N TYR A 268 -13.33 -13.85 2.78
CA TYR A 268 -13.37 -12.43 2.40
C TYR A 268 -13.32 -12.23 0.89
N ALA A 269 -12.46 -12.97 0.19
CA ALA A 269 -12.35 -12.94 -1.25
C ALA A 269 -13.62 -13.39 -1.96
N ALA A 270 -14.26 -14.45 -1.42
CA ALA A 270 -15.52 -14.98 -1.95
C ALA A 270 -16.67 -13.98 -1.82
N GLU A 271 -16.78 -13.33 -0.65
CA GLU A 271 -17.82 -12.32 -0.38
C GLU A 271 -17.58 -11.05 -1.20
N TRP A 272 -16.34 -10.53 -1.24
CA TRP A 272 -15.99 -9.36 -2.03
C TRP A 272 -16.22 -9.57 -3.53
N LYS A 273 -16.06 -10.78 -4.05
CA LYS A 273 -16.29 -11.10 -5.46
C LYS A 273 -17.66 -10.64 -5.93
N GLU A 274 -18.71 -10.90 -5.14
CA GLU A 274 -20.09 -10.55 -5.53
C GLU A 274 -20.29 -9.03 -5.62
N HIS A 275 -19.70 -8.27 -4.70
CA HIS A 275 -19.74 -6.81 -4.72
C HIS A 275 -18.89 -6.22 -5.85
N ALA A 276 -17.65 -6.68 -5.96
CA ALA A 276 -16.71 -6.20 -6.97
C ALA A 276 -17.21 -6.44 -8.40
N ASP A 277 -17.79 -7.62 -8.67
CA ASP A 277 -18.29 -7.96 -10.00
C ASP A 277 -19.50 -7.07 -10.40
N LYS A 278 -20.37 -6.72 -9.45
CA LYS A 278 -21.47 -5.77 -9.70
C LYS A 278 -20.95 -4.36 -9.99
N ILE A 279 -20.02 -3.86 -9.18
CA ILE A 279 -19.41 -2.53 -9.37
C ILE A 279 -18.67 -2.48 -10.70
N TRP A 280 -17.88 -3.52 -11.00
CA TRP A 280 -17.07 -3.59 -12.21
C TRP A 280 -17.88 -3.66 -13.48
N ALA A 281 -18.99 -4.40 -13.48
CA ALA A 281 -19.91 -4.47 -14.63
C ALA A 281 -20.47 -3.10 -15.04
N GLU A 282 -20.69 -2.21 -14.06
CA GLU A 282 -21.17 -0.84 -14.29
C GLU A 282 -20.04 0.18 -14.50
N HIS A 283 -18.77 -0.25 -14.38
CA HIS A 283 -17.64 0.65 -14.40
C HIS A 283 -17.44 1.29 -15.81
N PRO A 284 -17.13 2.61 -15.89
CA PRO A 284 -16.93 3.30 -17.16
C PRO A 284 -15.85 2.68 -18.07
N PHE A 285 -14.82 2.06 -17.50
CA PHE A 285 -13.79 1.37 -18.26
C PHE A 285 -14.35 0.15 -18.99
N VAL A 286 -15.14 -0.67 -18.32
CA VAL A 286 -15.78 -1.85 -18.91
C VAL A 286 -16.71 -1.43 -20.04
N LYS A 287 -17.55 -0.39 -19.81
CA LYS A 287 -18.47 0.17 -20.81
C LYS A 287 -17.75 0.72 -22.05
N LYS A 288 -16.47 1.13 -21.90
CA LYS A 288 -15.59 1.62 -22.99
C LYS A 288 -14.75 0.52 -23.63
N GLY A 289 -14.95 -0.74 -23.24
CA GLY A 289 -14.18 -1.86 -23.77
C GLY A 289 -12.77 -1.97 -23.19
N TYR A 290 -12.64 -1.78 -21.87
CA TYR A 290 -11.37 -1.93 -21.15
C TYR A 290 -10.69 -3.26 -21.50
N LYS A 291 -9.39 -3.16 -21.81
CA LYS A 291 -8.49 -4.29 -21.94
C LYS A 291 -7.43 -4.19 -20.86
N ASN A 292 -7.08 -5.30 -20.24
CA ASN A 292 -5.99 -5.29 -19.29
C ASN A 292 -4.64 -5.03 -20.01
N TYR A 293 -3.61 -4.63 -19.27
CA TYR A 293 -2.32 -4.24 -19.85
C TYR A 293 -1.66 -5.37 -20.69
N LYS A 294 -1.90 -6.65 -20.36
CA LYS A 294 -1.35 -7.79 -21.12
C LYS A 294 -1.94 -7.86 -22.53
N SER A 295 -3.26 -7.71 -22.65
CA SER A 295 -3.92 -7.70 -23.95
C SER A 295 -3.59 -6.45 -24.80
N GLU A 296 -3.18 -5.35 -24.17
CA GLU A 296 -2.66 -4.19 -24.90
C GLU A 296 -1.27 -4.44 -25.47
N ILE A 297 -0.38 -5.11 -24.72
CA ILE A 297 0.97 -5.47 -25.18
C ILE A 297 0.88 -6.52 -26.30
N GLU A 298 0.12 -7.60 -26.09
CA GLU A 298 -0.07 -8.65 -27.09
C GLU A 298 -0.74 -8.15 -28.39
N GLY A 299 -1.60 -7.12 -28.28
CA GLY A 299 -2.22 -6.47 -29.44
C GLY A 299 -1.29 -5.53 -30.22
N THR A 300 -0.16 -5.10 -29.65
CA THR A 300 0.84 -4.27 -30.34
C THR A 300 1.86 -5.08 -31.10
N ASP A 301 2.15 -6.31 -30.68
CA ASP A 301 3.06 -7.23 -31.39
C ASP A 301 2.42 -7.89 -32.63
N ALA A 302 1.11 -7.73 -32.83
CA ALA A 302 0.36 -8.28 -33.95
C ALA A 302 0.17 -7.27 -35.14
N LYS A 303 0.82 -6.11 -35.09
CA LYS A 303 0.87 -5.11 -36.17
C LYS A 303 2.30 -4.87 -36.61
#